data_5a8742edf7c4c21fa16b5364caf31a05
#
_entry.id   5a8742edf7c4c21fa16b5364caf31a05
#
_cell.length_a   1.000
_cell.length_b   1.000
_cell.length_c   1.000
_cell.angle_alpha   90.00
_cell.angle_beta   90.00
_cell.angle_gamma   90.00
#
_symmetry.space_group_name_H-M   'P 1'
#
loop_
_entity.id
_entity.type
_entity.pdbx_description
1 polymer ?
#
loop_
_entity_poly.entity_id
_entity_poly.type
_entity_poly.pdbx_seq_one_letter_code
_entity_poly.pdbx_strand_id
1 'polypeptide(L)'
;MFALLALAACGEGENGSQTAATPERVLERFEVGANVYVRALTVDPSTDSLWVGTSTGVLQVDLATGALRNTFTREHGLANEYVFAIGVDHQNRKWFGTNAGGVSRYRDGEWKTFFPMHGLADYWVYSFANQSDGTLWIGTWAGVTRVDPVSGDFSNYLDELVNEWVYGIAVDSRDRVWFATEGGVSMFDGARWSAWTHRDGLGAPNAQALPPSKNTGLGTRTRHDLGVLRQGQPTYNPNYVFAAYAAPDDTIWVGTWGGGVSRFDSVAWRNYTTADGLAGDIVYSIARGGDGVFWFGTNRGLSRFDGDGWRTYDRASGLVNDHVYAVAVAPSGDIWAGTLGGVTRIGRQQDAPGG
;
A
#
# COMPACT_ATOMS: atom_id res chain seq x y z
N MET A 1 -27.50 33.26 -65.80
CA MET A 1 -26.68 34.40 -65.39
C MET A 1 -27.18 34.88 -64.04
N PHE A 2 -26.65 34.41 -62.99
CA PHE A 2 -26.63 34.97 -61.64
C PHE A 2 -25.62 34.16 -60.80
N ALA A 3 -24.51 34.79 -60.45
CA ALA A 3 -23.46 34.25 -59.57
C ALA A 3 -23.89 34.48 -58.12
N LEU A 4 -23.86 33.44 -57.29
CA LEU A 4 -23.91 33.55 -55.85
C LEU A 4 -22.47 33.40 -55.28
N LEU A 5 -21.97 34.47 -54.70
CA LEU A 5 -20.80 34.47 -53.84
C LEU A 5 -21.16 33.78 -52.52
N ALA A 6 -20.43 32.73 -52.15
CA ALA A 6 -20.40 32.16 -50.79
C ALA A 6 -19.29 32.83 -49.99
N LEU A 7 -19.65 33.57 -48.94
CA LEU A 7 -18.71 34.02 -47.92
C LEU A 7 -18.30 32.82 -47.04
N ALA A 8 -17.01 32.52 -47.02
CA ALA A 8 -16.42 31.64 -46.03
C ALA A 8 -16.20 32.41 -44.72
N ALA A 9 -16.91 32.04 -43.67
CA ALA A 9 -16.63 32.48 -42.31
C ALA A 9 -15.46 31.66 -41.76
N CYS A 10 -14.33 32.31 -41.52
CA CYS A 10 -13.25 31.77 -40.71
C CYS A 10 -13.71 31.71 -39.25
N GLY A 11 -14.00 30.52 -38.74
CA GLY A 11 -14.11 30.27 -37.29
C GLY A 11 -12.72 30.25 -36.67
N GLU A 12 -12.44 31.25 -35.85
CA GLU A 12 -11.26 31.22 -34.97
C GLU A 12 -11.47 30.07 -33.97
N GLY A 13 -10.68 29.00 -34.13
CA GLY A 13 -10.57 27.95 -33.13
C GLY A 13 -9.88 28.51 -31.89
N GLU A 14 -10.62 28.66 -30.82
CA GLU A 14 -10.03 28.85 -29.48
C GLU A 14 -9.10 27.66 -29.18
N ASN A 15 -7.80 27.87 -29.34
CA ASN A 15 -6.78 27.02 -28.77
C ASN A 15 -6.87 27.15 -27.25
N GLY A 16 -7.67 26.31 -26.62
CA GLY A 16 -7.63 26.06 -25.18
C GLY A 16 -6.24 25.56 -24.85
N SER A 17 -5.35 26.47 -24.43
CA SER A 17 -4.08 26.14 -23.82
C SER A 17 -4.38 25.30 -22.59
N GLN A 18 -4.29 23.97 -22.71
CA GLN A 18 -4.12 23.08 -21.55
C GLN A 18 -2.80 23.47 -20.91
N THR A 19 -2.87 24.29 -19.85
CA THR A 19 -1.72 24.52 -18.97
C THR A 19 -1.28 23.16 -18.46
N ALA A 20 -0.10 22.70 -18.92
CA ALA A 20 0.49 21.47 -18.44
C ALA A 20 0.58 21.56 -16.91
N ALA A 21 -0.08 20.62 -16.22
CA ALA A 21 -0.09 20.60 -14.76
C ALA A 21 1.36 20.54 -14.25
N THR A 22 1.69 21.41 -13.29
CA THR A 22 3.02 21.42 -12.65
C THR A 22 3.34 20.01 -12.15
N PRO A 23 4.48 19.44 -12.55
CA PRO A 23 4.83 18.08 -12.14
C PRO A 23 5.06 18.02 -10.62
N GLU A 24 4.66 16.90 -10.01
CA GLU A 24 4.92 16.62 -8.61
C GLU A 24 6.43 16.57 -8.35
N ARG A 25 6.86 17.08 -7.19
CA ARG A 25 8.24 17.06 -6.72
C ARG A 25 8.31 16.77 -5.24
N VAL A 26 9.49 16.44 -4.74
CA VAL A 26 9.73 16.34 -3.30
C VAL A 26 9.53 17.71 -2.67
N LEU A 27 8.63 17.80 -1.70
CA LEU A 27 8.31 19.00 -0.95
C LEU A 27 9.06 19.03 0.39
N GLU A 28 9.11 17.89 1.05
CA GLU A 28 9.62 17.76 2.40
C GLU A 28 10.11 16.32 2.65
N ARG A 29 11.02 16.17 3.60
CA ARG A 29 11.44 14.89 4.13
C ARG A 29 11.78 15.02 5.62
N PHE A 30 11.50 13.96 6.39
CA PHE A 30 11.99 13.87 7.76
C PHE A 30 12.60 12.48 8.01
N GLU A 31 13.64 12.46 8.81
CA GLU A 31 14.37 11.26 9.18
C GLU A 31 13.81 10.67 10.48
N VAL A 32 13.76 9.34 10.54
CA VAL A 32 13.30 8.59 11.72
C VAL A 32 14.45 7.80 12.36
N GLY A 33 15.64 7.86 11.77
CA GLY A 33 16.84 7.13 12.17
C GLY A 33 17.36 6.22 11.06
N ALA A 34 18.68 6.22 10.86
CA ALA A 34 19.34 5.59 9.69
C ALA A 34 19.00 4.10 9.46
N ASN A 35 18.66 3.37 10.53
CA ASN A 35 18.33 1.94 10.48
C ASN A 35 16.86 1.66 10.85
N VAL A 36 16.03 2.68 10.90
CA VAL A 36 14.61 2.55 11.23
C VAL A 36 13.81 2.38 9.93
N TYR A 37 13.04 1.30 9.86
CA TYR A 37 12.14 1.04 8.73
C TYR A 37 10.82 1.78 8.94
N VAL A 38 10.32 2.47 7.92
CA VAL A 38 8.94 2.95 7.86
C VAL A 38 8.13 1.93 7.07
N ARG A 39 7.32 1.14 7.77
CA ARG A 39 6.60 -0.02 7.21
C ARG A 39 5.15 0.25 6.90
N ALA A 40 4.56 1.21 7.57
CA ALA A 40 3.15 1.57 7.39
C ALA A 40 2.98 3.09 7.41
N LEU A 41 2.12 3.57 6.53
CA LEU A 41 1.65 4.95 6.48
C LEU A 41 0.13 4.94 6.35
N THR A 42 -0.54 5.68 7.19
CA THR A 42 -2.00 5.84 7.12
C THR A 42 -2.37 7.29 7.39
N VAL A 43 -3.10 7.86 6.44
CA VAL A 43 -3.66 9.21 6.60
C VAL A 43 -4.97 9.11 7.37
N ASP A 44 -5.11 9.91 8.40
CA ASP A 44 -6.35 10.09 9.14
C ASP A 44 -6.84 11.54 8.97
N PRO A 45 -7.76 11.78 8.03
CA PRO A 45 -8.27 13.12 7.78
C PRO A 45 -9.06 13.71 8.96
N SER A 46 -9.61 12.85 9.82
CA SER A 46 -10.42 13.30 10.96
C SER A 46 -9.61 14.02 12.05
N THR A 47 -8.31 13.77 12.09
CA THR A 47 -7.37 14.40 13.03
C THR A 47 -6.26 15.17 12.34
N ASP A 48 -6.33 15.33 11.00
CA ASP A 48 -5.27 15.92 10.15
C ASP A 48 -3.90 15.31 10.46
N SER A 49 -3.87 13.97 10.58
CA SER A 49 -2.65 13.26 10.97
C SER A 49 -2.21 12.24 9.93
N LEU A 50 -0.89 12.15 9.76
CA LEU A 50 -0.22 10.99 9.20
C LEU A 50 0.25 10.09 10.34
N TRP A 51 -0.21 8.86 10.36
CA TRP A 51 0.28 7.83 11.26
C TRP A 51 1.40 7.05 10.58
N VAL A 52 2.56 6.98 11.22
CA VAL A 52 3.79 6.39 10.67
C VAL A 52 4.19 5.21 11.53
N GLY A 53 4.00 3.99 11.01
CA GLY A 53 4.44 2.75 11.65
C GLY A 53 5.88 2.45 11.31
N THR A 54 6.72 2.37 12.33
CA THR A 54 8.15 2.15 12.19
C THR A 54 8.60 0.86 12.87
N SER A 55 9.89 0.51 12.72
CA SER A 55 10.51 -0.59 13.48
C SER A 55 10.85 -0.22 14.93
N THR A 56 10.53 1.01 15.37
CA THR A 56 10.85 1.52 16.72
C THR A 56 9.66 2.23 17.38
N GLY A 57 8.45 2.06 16.87
CA GLY A 57 7.22 2.66 17.40
C GLY A 57 6.37 3.29 16.32
N VAL A 58 5.38 4.05 16.77
CA VAL A 58 4.44 4.78 15.91
C VAL A 58 4.65 6.27 16.12
N LEU A 59 4.71 7.02 15.02
CA LEU A 59 4.71 8.47 15.04
C LEU A 59 3.35 8.99 14.56
N GLN A 60 2.86 10.02 15.20
CA GLN A 60 1.74 10.81 14.70
C GLN A 60 2.29 12.16 14.24
N VAL A 61 2.10 12.46 12.98
CA VAL A 61 2.65 13.63 12.29
C VAL A 61 1.51 14.49 11.77
N ASP A 62 1.65 15.79 11.87
CA ASP A 62 0.72 16.76 11.29
C ASP A 62 0.78 16.70 9.75
N LEU A 63 -0.36 16.53 9.08
CA LEU A 63 -0.40 16.37 7.62
C LEU A 63 -0.01 17.65 6.88
N ALA A 64 -0.32 18.82 7.44
CA ALA A 64 -0.07 20.09 6.76
C ALA A 64 1.39 20.52 6.90
N THR A 65 1.96 20.34 8.12
CA THR A 65 3.27 20.90 8.48
C THR A 65 4.39 19.88 8.55
N GLY A 66 4.09 18.57 8.51
CA GLY A 66 5.08 17.51 8.73
C GLY A 66 5.60 17.43 10.18
N ALA A 67 5.07 18.24 11.10
CA ALA A 67 5.56 18.30 12.48
C ALA A 67 5.16 17.05 13.27
N LEU A 68 6.10 16.50 14.04
CA LEU A 68 5.84 15.40 14.95
C LEU A 68 4.91 15.88 16.09
N ARG A 69 3.74 15.23 16.24
CA ARG A 69 2.77 15.49 17.31
C ARG A 69 2.99 14.57 18.50
N ASN A 70 3.11 13.26 18.25
CA ASN A 70 3.25 12.23 19.27
C ASN A 70 4.13 11.07 18.80
N THR A 71 4.75 10.40 19.77
CA THR A 71 5.46 9.12 19.58
C THR A 71 4.86 8.09 20.54
N PHE A 72 4.54 6.90 20.03
CA PHE A 72 3.98 5.81 20.81
C PHE A 72 4.89 4.59 20.75
N THR A 73 5.21 4.08 21.93
CA THR A 73 6.03 2.89 22.17
C THR A 73 5.32 1.95 23.13
N ARG A 74 5.99 0.88 23.56
CA ARG A 74 5.46 -0.03 24.58
C ARG A 74 5.14 0.67 25.90
N GLU A 75 5.88 1.73 26.24
CA GLU A 75 5.62 2.53 27.45
C GLU A 75 4.25 3.22 27.41
N HIS A 76 3.70 3.46 26.22
CA HIS A 76 2.40 4.08 26.00
C HIS A 76 1.26 3.05 25.84
N GLY A 77 1.57 1.75 25.76
CA GLY A 77 0.58 0.68 25.58
C GLY A 77 0.62 -0.04 24.22
N LEU A 78 1.56 0.30 23.33
CA LEU A 78 1.78 -0.43 22.10
C LEU A 78 2.34 -1.84 22.42
N ALA A 79 1.82 -2.88 21.79
CA ALA A 79 2.19 -4.26 22.09
C ALA A 79 3.64 -4.61 21.69
N ASN A 80 4.10 -4.02 20.59
CA ASN A 80 5.47 -4.14 20.11
C ASN A 80 5.82 -2.92 19.25
N GLU A 81 7.07 -2.44 19.32
CA GLU A 81 7.52 -1.26 18.59
C GLU A 81 7.65 -1.49 17.08
N TYR A 82 7.86 -2.74 16.63
CA TYR A 82 7.96 -3.00 15.20
C TYR A 82 6.54 -3.12 14.60
N VAL A 83 6.06 -2.05 14.00
CA VAL A 83 4.71 -1.93 13.42
C VAL A 83 4.76 -2.18 11.92
N PHE A 84 4.04 -3.20 11.46
CA PHE A 84 3.95 -3.56 10.05
C PHE A 84 2.77 -2.91 9.32
N ALA A 85 1.68 -2.66 10.04
CA ALA A 85 0.46 -2.14 9.46
C ALA A 85 -0.27 -1.19 10.42
N ILE A 86 -0.98 -0.24 9.83
CA ILE A 86 -1.88 0.67 10.55
C ILE A 86 -3.22 0.68 9.82
N GLY A 87 -4.30 0.37 10.54
CA GLY A 87 -5.67 0.48 10.06
C GLY A 87 -6.46 1.51 10.87
N VAL A 88 -7.48 2.07 10.24
CA VAL A 88 -8.48 2.91 10.93
C VAL A 88 -9.84 2.29 10.65
N ASP A 89 -10.59 1.95 11.70
CA ASP A 89 -11.90 1.36 11.53
C ASP A 89 -13.03 2.42 11.45
N HIS A 90 -14.26 1.98 11.20
CA HIS A 90 -15.43 2.85 11.07
C HIS A 90 -15.79 3.65 12.34
N GLN A 91 -15.24 3.24 13.48
CA GLN A 91 -15.38 3.98 14.75
C GLN A 91 -14.19 4.92 15.00
N ASN A 92 -13.36 5.14 14.00
CA ASN A 92 -12.13 5.93 14.06
C ASN A 92 -11.10 5.41 15.08
N ARG A 93 -11.14 4.11 15.42
CA ARG A 93 -10.13 3.47 16.26
C ARG A 93 -8.91 3.13 15.38
N LYS A 94 -7.71 3.39 15.87
CA LYS A 94 -6.46 3.06 15.19
C LYS A 94 -6.04 1.65 15.60
N TRP A 95 -5.68 0.85 14.61
CA TRP A 95 -5.24 -0.52 14.79
C TRP A 95 -3.80 -0.65 14.31
N PHE A 96 -2.94 -1.14 15.17
CA PHE A 96 -1.51 -1.28 14.89
C PHE A 96 -1.15 -2.76 14.88
N GLY A 97 -0.84 -3.30 13.71
CA GLY A 97 -0.36 -4.66 13.50
C GLY A 97 1.14 -4.74 13.73
N THR A 98 1.58 -5.64 14.60
CA THR A 98 2.95 -5.64 15.07
C THR A 98 3.68 -6.95 14.77
N ASN A 99 5.00 -6.89 14.88
CA ASN A 99 5.89 -8.04 14.82
C ASN A 99 5.82 -8.83 16.14
N ALA A 100 5.17 -10.00 16.12
CA ALA A 100 5.04 -10.91 17.25
C ALA A 100 4.37 -10.34 18.51
N GLY A 101 3.73 -9.16 18.43
CA GLY A 101 3.02 -8.53 19.54
C GLY A 101 1.49 -8.56 19.39
N GLY A 102 0.97 -9.15 18.32
CA GLY A 102 -0.45 -9.11 17.99
C GLY A 102 -0.88 -7.74 17.49
N VAL A 103 -2.07 -7.30 17.89
CA VAL A 103 -2.68 -6.03 17.49
C VAL A 103 -2.88 -5.13 18.68
N SER A 104 -2.45 -3.89 18.59
CA SER A 104 -2.84 -2.82 19.52
C SER A 104 -3.91 -1.97 18.88
N ARG A 105 -4.98 -1.71 19.61
CA ARG A 105 -6.04 -0.77 19.25
C ARG A 105 -5.97 0.46 20.15
N TYR A 106 -6.00 1.63 19.54
CA TYR A 106 -5.91 2.92 20.21
C TYR A 106 -7.13 3.79 19.90
N ARG A 107 -7.66 4.44 20.92
CA ARG A 107 -8.68 5.48 20.81
C ARG A 107 -8.60 6.42 22.01
N ASP A 108 -8.50 7.72 21.78
CA ASP A 108 -8.63 8.78 22.79
C ASP A 108 -7.75 8.57 24.04
N GLY A 109 -6.53 8.08 23.86
CA GLY A 109 -5.59 7.77 24.96
C GLY A 109 -5.71 6.35 25.50
N GLU A 110 -6.74 5.60 25.16
CA GLU A 110 -6.93 4.23 25.62
C GLU A 110 -6.34 3.21 24.66
N TRP A 111 -5.61 2.24 25.22
CA TRP A 111 -5.01 1.14 24.49
C TRP A 111 -5.65 -0.19 24.86
N LYS A 112 -5.86 -1.05 23.87
CA LYS A 112 -6.26 -2.43 24.06
C LYS A 112 -5.48 -3.33 23.11
N THR A 113 -4.88 -4.40 23.66
CA THR A 113 -4.09 -5.36 22.88
C THR A 113 -4.86 -6.67 22.71
N PHE A 114 -4.75 -7.26 21.52
CA PHE A 114 -5.35 -8.55 21.17
C PHE A 114 -4.25 -9.53 20.72
N PHE A 115 -4.34 -10.74 21.24
CA PHE A 115 -3.46 -11.86 20.96
C PHE A 115 -4.27 -13.08 20.53
N PRO A 116 -3.66 -14.19 20.12
CA PRO A 116 -4.39 -15.43 19.81
C PRO A 116 -5.29 -15.93 20.94
N MET A 117 -4.93 -15.73 22.20
CA MET A 117 -5.81 -16.06 23.33
C MET A 117 -7.11 -15.24 23.39
N HIS A 118 -7.19 -14.12 22.64
CA HIS A 118 -8.40 -13.30 22.48
C HIS A 118 -9.13 -13.61 21.16
N GLY A 119 -8.67 -14.64 20.41
CA GLY A 119 -9.26 -15.04 19.14
C GLY A 119 -8.55 -14.53 17.90
N LEU A 120 -7.48 -13.75 18.01
CA LEU A 120 -6.66 -13.35 16.85
C LEU A 120 -5.97 -14.57 16.22
N ALA A 121 -5.87 -14.65 14.89
CA ALA A 121 -5.28 -15.79 14.20
C ALA A 121 -3.80 -16.00 14.54
N ASP A 122 -3.00 -14.92 14.57
CA ASP A 122 -1.57 -15.00 14.90
C ASP A 122 -1.05 -13.71 15.54
N TYR A 123 0.15 -13.77 16.15
CA TYR A 123 0.86 -12.63 16.73
C TYR A 123 1.49 -11.68 15.70
N TRP A 124 1.70 -12.14 14.45
CA TRP A 124 2.33 -11.38 13.38
C TRP A 124 1.25 -10.81 12.47
N VAL A 125 1.08 -9.50 12.47
CA VAL A 125 -0.03 -8.82 11.80
C VAL A 125 0.48 -7.84 10.76
N TYR A 126 0.04 -8.02 9.50
CA TYR A 126 0.61 -7.33 8.34
C TYR A 126 -0.35 -6.39 7.62
N SER A 127 -1.66 -6.54 7.79
CA SER A 127 -2.62 -5.75 7.04
C SER A 127 -3.98 -5.64 7.70
N PHE A 128 -4.71 -4.58 7.32
CA PHE A 128 -6.09 -4.32 7.73
C PHE A 128 -6.90 -3.85 6.52
N ALA A 129 -8.18 -4.23 6.48
CA ALA A 129 -9.16 -3.66 5.56
C ALA A 129 -10.56 -3.68 6.18
N ASN A 130 -11.40 -2.70 5.82
CA ASN A 130 -12.78 -2.61 6.28
C ASN A 130 -13.74 -2.91 5.13
N GLN A 131 -14.78 -3.70 5.39
CA GLN A 131 -15.96 -3.80 4.53
C GLN A 131 -16.94 -2.66 4.83
N SER A 132 -17.90 -2.44 3.96
CA SER A 132 -18.89 -1.34 4.07
C SER A 132 -19.80 -1.47 5.29
N ASP A 133 -20.02 -2.69 5.78
CA ASP A 133 -20.82 -2.99 6.98
C ASP A 133 -20.07 -2.73 8.30
N GLY A 134 -18.79 -2.34 8.23
CA GLY A 134 -17.93 -2.10 9.39
C GLY A 134 -17.11 -3.32 9.83
N THR A 135 -17.25 -4.47 9.18
CA THR A 135 -16.38 -5.62 9.41
C THR A 135 -14.93 -5.25 9.16
N LEU A 136 -14.05 -5.54 10.11
CA LEU A 136 -12.61 -5.37 9.97
C LEU A 136 -11.95 -6.72 9.70
N TRP A 137 -11.12 -6.77 8.66
CA TRP A 137 -10.26 -7.90 8.35
C TRP A 137 -8.82 -7.62 8.75
N ILE A 138 -8.18 -8.60 9.38
CA ILE A 138 -6.81 -8.53 9.90
C ILE A 138 -6.01 -9.65 9.25
N GLY A 139 -5.03 -9.30 8.44
CA GLY A 139 -4.12 -10.27 7.80
C GLY A 139 -2.95 -10.61 8.70
N THR A 140 -2.70 -11.89 8.86
CA THR A 140 -1.69 -12.41 9.76
C THR A 140 -0.76 -13.43 9.09
N TRP A 141 0.22 -13.92 9.84
CA TRP A 141 1.06 -15.03 9.40
C TRP A 141 0.35 -16.40 9.42
N ALA A 142 -0.79 -16.52 10.06
CA ALA A 142 -1.55 -17.77 10.09
C ALA A 142 -3.02 -17.50 9.78
N GLY A 143 -3.28 -17.05 8.55
CA GLY A 143 -4.61 -16.76 8.05
C GLY A 143 -5.06 -15.33 8.30
N VAL A 144 -6.36 -15.14 8.28
CA VAL A 144 -7.02 -13.84 8.52
C VAL A 144 -8.01 -13.95 9.67
N THR A 145 -8.10 -12.86 10.42
CA THR A 145 -9.14 -12.67 11.43
C THR A 145 -10.18 -11.68 10.90
N ARG A 146 -11.45 -12.08 10.93
CA ARG A 146 -12.61 -11.22 10.73
C ARG A 146 -13.12 -10.74 12.08
N VAL A 147 -13.27 -9.45 12.25
CA VAL A 147 -13.84 -8.84 13.46
C VAL A 147 -15.26 -8.41 13.16
N ASP A 148 -16.22 -8.94 13.93
CA ASP A 148 -17.62 -8.53 13.82
C ASP A 148 -17.78 -7.08 14.32
N PRO A 149 -18.44 -6.19 13.54
CA PRO A 149 -18.53 -4.77 13.91
C PRO A 149 -19.46 -4.49 15.09
N VAL A 150 -20.37 -5.40 15.42
CA VAL A 150 -21.38 -5.25 16.47
C VAL A 150 -20.93 -5.92 17.77
N SER A 151 -20.62 -7.22 17.73
CA SER A 151 -20.19 -7.98 18.89
C SER A 151 -18.73 -7.76 19.25
N GLY A 152 -17.88 -7.47 18.24
CA GLY A 152 -16.43 -7.44 18.37
C GLY A 152 -15.78 -8.82 18.41
N ASP A 153 -16.53 -9.87 18.09
CA ASP A 153 -16.04 -11.25 18.08
C ASP A 153 -15.08 -11.48 16.90
N PHE A 154 -14.14 -12.39 17.11
CA PHE A 154 -13.14 -12.76 16.14
C PHE A 154 -13.47 -14.12 15.53
N SER A 155 -13.40 -14.21 14.19
CA SER A 155 -13.52 -15.45 13.42
C SER A 155 -12.32 -15.57 12.50
N ASN A 156 -11.70 -16.76 12.45
CA ASN A 156 -10.47 -16.98 11.69
C ASN A 156 -10.74 -17.87 10.47
N TYR A 157 -10.05 -17.55 9.36
CA TYR A 157 -10.04 -18.31 8.12
C TYR A 157 -8.58 -18.62 7.76
N LEU A 158 -8.29 -19.87 7.50
CA LEU A 158 -6.95 -20.39 7.22
C LEU A 158 -6.96 -21.32 6.00
N ASP A 159 -7.77 -22.38 6.08
CA ASP A 159 -7.81 -23.45 5.08
C ASP A 159 -8.46 -23.00 3.77
N GLU A 160 -9.22 -21.93 3.79
CA GLU A 160 -9.88 -21.34 2.62
C GLU A 160 -8.94 -20.50 1.77
N LEU A 161 -7.80 -20.06 2.31
CA LEU A 161 -6.81 -19.25 1.63
C LEU A 161 -5.88 -20.10 0.76
N VAL A 162 -5.44 -19.56 -0.37
CA VAL A 162 -4.41 -20.20 -1.21
C VAL A 162 -3.08 -20.36 -0.50
N ASN A 163 -2.82 -19.54 0.49
CA ASN A 163 -1.70 -19.64 1.42
C ASN A 163 -2.03 -18.88 2.70
N GLU A 164 -1.57 -19.38 3.83
CA GLU A 164 -1.87 -18.87 5.16
C GLU A 164 -1.21 -17.51 5.51
N TRP A 165 -0.18 -17.10 4.78
CA TRP A 165 0.58 -15.88 5.08
C TRP A 165 0.02 -14.70 4.31
N VAL A 166 -0.73 -13.84 5.02
CA VAL A 166 -1.48 -12.73 4.41
C VAL A 166 -0.80 -11.40 4.70
N TYR A 167 -0.28 -10.76 3.66
CA TYR A 167 0.48 -9.50 3.74
C TYR A 167 -0.31 -8.27 3.37
N GLY A 168 -1.32 -8.41 2.53
CA GLY A 168 -2.16 -7.31 2.09
C GLY A 168 -3.62 -7.72 1.98
N ILE A 169 -4.52 -6.79 2.26
CA ILE A 169 -5.96 -6.98 2.10
C ILE A 169 -6.54 -5.76 1.39
N ALA A 170 -7.45 -5.98 0.44
CA ALA A 170 -8.24 -4.94 -0.18
C ALA A 170 -9.72 -5.34 -0.22
N VAL A 171 -10.61 -4.36 -0.18
CA VAL A 171 -12.05 -4.56 -0.35
C VAL A 171 -12.49 -3.78 -1.57
N ASP A 172 -13.20 -4.44 -2.49
CA ASP A 172 -13.66 -3.80 -3.71
C ASP A 172 -15.07 -3.17 -3.55
N SER A 173 -15.59 -2.54 -4.60
CA SER A 173 -16.87 -1.83 -4.57
C SER A 173 -18.08 -2.73 -4.36
N ARG A 174 -17.90 -4.04 -4.50
CA ARG A 174 -18.93 -5.08 -4.25
C ARG A 174 -18.76 -5.75 -2.90
N ASP A 175 -17.94 -5.17 -2.01
CA ASP A 175 -17.61 -5.73 -0.70
C ASP A 175 -16.90 -7.09 -0.73
N ARG A 176 -16.31 -7.50 -1.88
CA ARG A 176 -15.47 -8.68 -1.95
C ARG A 176 -14.11 -8.36 -1.33
N VAL A 177 -13.60 -9.31 -0.57
CA VAL A 177 -12.34 -9.15 0.14
C VAL A 177 -11.23 -9.91 -0.57
N TRP A 178 -10.16 -9.22 -0.90
CA TRP A 178 -9.01 -9.73 -1.63
C TRP A 178 -7.80 -9.83 -0.73
N PHE A 179 -7.18 -10.99 -0.67
CA PHE A 179 -6.07 -11.31 0.21
C PHE A 179 -4.81 -11.57 -0.60
N ALA A 180 -3.80 -10.74 -0.42
CA ALA A 180 -2.46 -10.90 -0.97
C ALA A 180 -1.66 -11.83 -0.05
N THR A 181 -1.25 -12.98 -0.57
CA THR A 181 -0.57 -14.02 0.21
C THR A 181 0.80 -14.40 -0.37
N GLU A 182 1.57 -15.22 0.33
CA GLU A 182 2.84 -15.73 -0.21
C GLU A 182 2.64 -16.79 -1.30
N GLY A 183 1.44 -17.34 -1.45
CA GLY A 183 1.10 -18.37 -2.43
C GLY A 183 0.26 -17.87 -3.61
N GLY A 184 -0.11 -16.60 -3.65
CA GLY A 184 -0.98 -16.01 -4.65
C GLY A 184 -1.98 -15.03 -4.07
N VAL A 185 -3.13 -14.90 -4.71
CA VAL A 185 -4.24 -14.05 -4.29
C VAL A 185 -5.46 -14.90 -4.01
N SER A 186 -6.10 -14.70 -2.85
CA SER A 186 -7.43 -15.26 -2.55
C SER A 186 -8.48 -14.16 -2.55
N MET A 187 -9.72 -14.50 -2.84
CA MET A 187 -10.87 -13.59 -2.78
C MET A 187 -12.06 -14.28 -2.13
N PHE A 188 -12.73 -13.55 -1.25
CA PHE A 188 -13.99 -13.95 -0.61
C PHE A 188 -15.13 -13.04 -1.06
N ASP A 189 -16.21 -13.60 -1.61
CA ASP A 189 -17.36 -12.84 -2.11
C ASP A 189 -18.54 -12.76 -1.13
N GLY A 190 -18.31 -13.16 0.12
CA GLY A 190 -19.34 -13.27 1.16
C GLY A 190 -19.89 -14.69 1.32
N ALA A 191 -19.68 -15.57 0.33
CA ALA A 191 -20.15 -16.95 0.33
C ALA A 191 -19.12 -17.95 -0.15
N ARG A 192 -18.27 -17.58 -1.10
CA ARG A 192 -17.32 -18.46 -1.80
C ARG A 192 -15.93 -17.87 -1.79
N TRP A 193 -14.96 -18.77 -1.81
CA TRP A 193 -13.55 -18.46 -1.97
C TRP A 193 -13.08 -18.76 -3.39
N SER A 194 -12.23 -17.92 -3.93
CA SER A 194 -11.54 -18.09 -5.21
C SER A 194 -10.07 -17.75 -5.04
N ALA A 195 -9.21 -18.31 -5.90
CA ALA A 195 -7.78 -18.07 -5.81
C ALA A 195 -7.13 -17.98 -7.19
N TRP A 196 -6.03 -17.20 -7.28
CA TRP A 196 -5.20 -17.03 -8.46
C TRP A 196 -3.73 -17.13 -8.09
N THR A 197 -2.97 -17.76 -8.96
CA THR A 197 -1.53 -17.97 -8.83
C THR A 197 -0.81 -17.54 -10.10
N HIS A 198 0.50 -17.69 -10.14
CA HIS A 198 1.28 -17.46 -11.36
C HIS A 198 0.81 -18.33 -12.55
N ARG A 199 0.23 -19.49 -12.29
CA ARG A 199 -0.34 -20.36 -13.35
C ARG A 199 -1.55 -19.73 -14.05
N ASP A 200 -2.21 -18.81 -13.35
CA ASP A 200 -3.37 -18.06 -13.83
C ASP A 200 -2.98 -16.72 -14.45
N GLY A 201 -1.68 -16.44 -14.56
CA GLY A 201 -1.12 -15.21 -15.15
C GLY A 201 -0.69 -14.13 -14.15
N LEU A 202 -0.80 -14.39 -12.85
CA LEU A 202 -0.33 -13.48 -11.79
C LEU A 202 1.20 -13.34 -11.82
N GLY A 203 1.71 -12.11 -11.77
CA GLY A 203 3.13 -11.80 -11.81
C GLY A 203 3.78 -12.06 -13.17
N ALA A 204 4.62 -11.16 -13.63
CA ALA A 204 5.34 -11.34 -14.89
C ALA A 204 6.34 -12.51 -14.82
N PRO A 205 6.66 -13.16 -15.96
CA PRO A 205 7.70 -14.18 -16.02
C PRO A 205 9.07 -13.62 -15.61
N ASN A 206 9.96 -14.49 -15.12
CA ASN A 206 11.33 -14.16 -14.69
C ASN A 206 12.26 -13.83 -15.88
N ALA A 207 12.08 -12.66 -16.47
CA ALA A 207 12.88 -12.22 -17.62
C ALA A 207 14.36 -11.95 -17.27
N GLN A 208 14.66 -11.68 -15.98
CA GLN A 208 16.02 -11.38 -15.51
C GLN A 208 16.77 -12.64 -15.05
N ALA A 209 16.17 -13.82 -15.16
CA ALA A 209 16.72 -15.08 -14.66
C ALA A 209 17.17 -15.01 -13.19
N LEU A 210 16.42 -14.27 -12.36
CA LEU A 210 16.70 -14.16 -10.94
C LEU A 210 16.58 -15.53 -10.25
N PRO A 211 17.41 -15.81 -9.25
CA PRO A 211 17.27 -17.05 -8.49
C PRO A 211 15.89 -17.10 -7.81
N PRO A 212 15.26 -18.28 -7.74
CA PRO A 212 14.00 -18.40 -7.02
C PRO A 212 14.17 -18.01 -5.56
N SER A 213 13.19 -17.34 -5.01
CA SER A 213 13.16 -17.09 -3.57
C SER A 213 13.14 -18.43 -2.84
N LYS A 214 14.07 -18.64 -1.92
CA LYS A 214 14.10 -19.83 -1.06
C LYS A 214 13.00 -19.80 0.02
N ASN A 215 12.18 -18.80 0.02
CA ASN A 215 11.00 -18.71 0.87
C ASN A 215 9.99 -19.77 0.42
N THR A 216 10.00 -20.91 1.07
CA THR A 216 9.16 -22.06 0.77
C THR A 216 7.97 -22.18 1.71
N GLY A 217 7.58 -21.15 2.40
CA GLY A 217 6.44 -21.22 3.31
C GLY A 217 6.68 -22.01 4.60
N LEU A 218 7.72 -22.78 4.70
CA LEU A 218 7.95 -23.64 5.84
C LEU A 218 9.04 -23.08 6.76
N GLY A 219 8.64 -22.30 7.74
CA GLY A 219 9.25 -22.44 9.03
C GLY A 219 10.39 -21.54 9.45
N THR A 220 10.64 -20.33 8.95
CA THR A 220 11.42 -19.38 9.75
C THR A 220 10.82 -17.98 9.71
N ARG A 221 10.22 -17.58 10.82
CA ARG A 221 9.63 -16.24 11.06
C ARG A 221 10.65 -15.08 10.94
N THR A 222 11.92 -15.39 10.75
CA THR A 222 13.01 -14.43 10.49
C THR A 222 13.11 -13.96 9.04
N ARG A 223 12.29 -14.49 8.13
CA ARG A 223 12.39 -14.23 6.68
C ARG A 223 11.94 -12.85 6.23
N HIS A 224 11.12 -12.20 7.03
CA HIS A 224 10.58 -10.87 6.70
C HIS A 224 11.45 -9.74 7.25
N ASP A 225 12.64 -10.05 7.72
CA ASP A 225 13.64 -9.03 7.95
C ASP A 225 14.15 -8.51 6.60
N LEU A 226 13.59 -7.37 6.19
CA LEU A 226 14.02 -6.65 5.01
C LEU A 226 15.50 -6.24 5.08
N GLY A 227 16.12 -6.31 6.26
CA GLY A 227 17.57 -6.18 6.43
C GLY A 227 18.35 -7.26 5.71
N VAL A 228 17.81 -8.47 5.57
CA VAL A 228 18.42 -9.56 4.81
C VAL A 228 18.45 -9.24 3.31
N LEU A 229 17.47 -8.48 2.80
CA LEU A 229 17.44 -8.03 1.41
C LEU A 229 18.56 -7.03 1.06
N ARG A 230 19.11 -6.34 2.05
CA ARG A 230 20.27 -5.45 1.85
C ARG A 230 21.55 -6.19 1.48
N GLN A 231 21.63 -7.48 1.80
CA GLN A 231 22.85 -8.29 1.65
C GLN A 231 22.76 -9.32 0.52
N GLY A 232 21.57 -9.55 -0.05
CA GLY A 232 21.30 -10.57 -1.05
C GLY A 232 21.02 -10.03 -2.44
N GLN A 233 21.30 -10.84 -3.45
CA GLN A 233 20.80 -10.62 -4.80
C GLN A 233 19.27 -10.69 -4.79
N PRO A 234 18.56 -9.86 -5.59
CA PRO A 234 17.13 -9.96 -5.72
C PRO A 234 16.74 -11.38 -6.13
N THR A 235 15.67 -11.89 -5.54
CA THR A 235 15.13 -13.22 -5.85
C THR A 235 13.74 -13.10 -6.45
N TYR A 236 13.23 -14.18 -7.03
CA TYR A 236 11.98 -14.22 -7.74
C TYR A 236 10.99 -15.22 -7.11
N ASN A 237 9.80 -14.74 -6.79
CA ASN A 237 8.62 -15.56 -6.44
C ASN A 237 7.36 -14.79 -6.85
N PRO A 238 6.78 -14.99 -8.04
CA PRO A 238 5.65 -14.21 -8.53
C PRO A 238 4.35 -14.49 -7.76
N ASN A 239 4.29 -15.59 -7.02
CA ASN A 239 3.17 -15.89 -6.13
C ASN A 239 3.24 -15.14 -4.79
N TYR A 240 4.41 -14.60 -4.45
CA TYR A 240 4.56 -13.84 -3.22
C TYR A 240 4.02 -12.43 -3.45
N VAL A 241 2.82 -12.19 -2.96
CA VAL A 241 2.09 -10.93 -3.12
C VAL A 241 2.10 -10.16 -1.80
N PHE A 242 2.63 -8.93 -1.83
CA PHE A 242 2.75 -8.08 -0.65
C PHE A 242 1.60 -7.11 -0.47
N ALA A 243 1.10 -6.57 -1.56
CA ALA A 243 0.12 -5.51 -1.54
C ALA A 243 -1.06 -5.85 -2.42
N ALA A 244 -2.24 -5.44 -2.00
CA ALA A 244 -3.46 -5.45 -2.80
C ALA A 244 -4.13 -4.08 -2.74
N TYR A 245 -4.67 -3.64 -3.84
CA TYR A 245 -5.47 -2.43 -3.96
C TYR A 245 -6.65 -2.68 -4.90
N ALA A 246 -7.86 -2.41 -4.44
CA ALA A 246 -9.06 -2.45 -5.25
C ALA A 246 -9.39 -1.05 -5.77
N ALA A 247 -9.37 -0.89 -7.08
CA ALA A 247 -9.67 0.39 -7.71
C ALA A 247 -11.18 0.60 -7.86
N PRO A 248 -11.65 1.87 -7.97
CA PRO A 248 -13.07 2.18 -8.10
C PRO A 248 -13.77 1.58 -9.34
N ASP A 249 -13.00 1.16 -10.35
CA ASP A 249 -13.46 0.45 -11.54
C ASP A 249 -13.49 -1.07 -11.37
N ASP A 250 -13.40 -1.57 -10.14
CA ASP A 250 -13.31 -2.98 -9.75
C ASP A 250 -12.08 -3.73 -10.29
N THR A 251 -11.10 -3.03 -10.81
CA THR A 251 -9.82 -3.67 -11.12
C THR A 251 -9.00 -3.86 -9.85
N ILE A 252 -8.34 -5.01 -9.74
CA ILE A 252 -7.50 -5.34 -8.59
C ILE A 252 -6.04 -5.23 -8.99
N TRP A 253 -5.31 -4.45 -8.24
CA TRP A 253 -3.88 -4.26 -8.42
C TRP A 253 -3.12 -4.94 -7.29
N VAL A 254 -2.12 -5.71 -7.63
CA VAL A 254 -1.30 -6.40 -6.62
C VAL A 254 0.18 -6.25 -6.91
N GLY A 255 0.96 -6.12 -5.84
CA GLY A 255 2.42 -6.02 -5.90
C GLY A 255 3.06 -7.35 -5.56
N THR A 256 3.97 -7.84 -6.42
CA THR A 256 4.60 -9.16 -6.29
C THR A 256 6.08 -9.07 -5.95
N TRP A 257 6.68 -10.20 -5.58
CA TRP A 257 8.10 -10.34 -5.33
C TRP A 257 8.85 -10.73 -6.61
N GLY A 258 9.31 -9.74 -7.35
CA GLY A 258 10.09 -9.91 -8.57
C GLY A 258 9.29 -10.09 -9.86
N GLY A 259 7.97 -10.20 -9.79
CA GLY A 259 7.05 -10.23 -10.93
C GLY A 259 6.39 -8.88 -11.23
N GLY A 260 6.82 -7.81 -10.58
CA GLY A 260 6.28 -6.45 -10.77
C GLY A 260 4.90 -6.24 -10.18
N VAL A 261 4.09 -5.41 -10.86
CA VAL A 261 2.68 -5.14 -10.54
C VAL A 261 1.79 -5.94 -11.47
N SER A 262 0.77 -6.58 -10.92
CA SER A 262 -0.26 -7.26 -11.69
C SER A 262 -1.61 -6.58 -11.51
N ARG A 263 -2.34 -6.36 -12.62
CA ARG A 263 -3.69 -5.81 -12.65
C ARG A 263 -4.66 -6.87 -13.16
N PHE A 264 -5.70 -7.15 -12.39
CA PHE A 264 -6.80 -8.05 -12.74
C PHE A 264 -8.03 -7.27 -13.14
N ASP A 265 -8.61 -7.55 -14.30
CA ASP A 265 -9.80 -6.87 -14.83
C ASP A 265 -11.08 -7.73 -14.73
N SER A 266 -11.08 -8.74 -13.87
CA SER A 266 -12.10 -9.78 -13.70
C SER A 266 -12.05 -10.89 -14.76
N VAL A 267 -11.20 -10.80 -15.77
CA VAL A 267 -11.01 -11.80 -16.82
C VAL A 267 -9.58 -12.33 -16.81
N ALA A 268 -8.59 -11.44 -16.85
CA ALA A 268 -7.19 -11.80 -16.98
C ALA A 268 -6.27 -10.88 -16.16
N TRP A 269 -5.07 -11.36 -15.89
CA TRP A 269 -3.98 -10.59 -15.30
C TRP A 269 -3.18 -9.90 -16.40
N ARG A 270 -2.87 -8.63 -16.20
CA ARG A 270 -1.88 -7.88 -16.97
C ARG A 270 -0.75 -7.47 -16.03
N ASN A 271 0.48 -7.73 -16.44
CA ASN A 271 1.66 -7.48 -15.62
C ASN A 271 2.45 -6.29 -16.15
N TYR A 272 3.03 -5.51 -15.23
CA TYR A 272 3.90 -4.38 -15.50
C TYR A 272 5.19 -4.56 -14.72
N THR A 273 6.31 -4.36 -15.40
CA THR A 273 7.67 -4.58 -14.88
C THR A 273 8.56 -3.37 -15.14
N THR A 274 9.81 -3.48 -14.76
CA THR A 274 10.84 -2.48 -15.12
C THR A 274 10.99 -2.29 -16.63
N ALA A 275 10.60 -3.27 -17.44
CA ALA A 275 10.58 -3.14 -18.90
C ALA A 275 9.48 -2.20 -19.40
N ASP A 276 8.41 -2.01 -18.63
CA ASP A 276 7.31 -1.10 -18.92
C ASP A 276 7.55 0.29 -18.32
N GLY A 277 8.55 0.46 -17.44
CA GLY A 277 8.89 1.72 -16.76
C GLY A 277 8.65 1.72 -15.25
N LEU A 278 8.23 0.60 -14.65
CA LEU A 278 8.17 0.45 -13.20
C LEU A 278 9.59 0.58 -12.60
N ALA A 279 9.76 1.23 -11.46
CA ALA A 279 11.07 1.48 -10.85
C ALA A 279 11.77 0.19 -10.42
N GLY A 280 11.03 -0.76 -9.86
CA GLY A 280 11.56 -2.05 -9.40
C GLY A 280 10.50 -3.14 -9.39
N ASP A 281 10.91 -4.39 -9.65
CA ASP A 281 10.00 -5.52 -9.80
C ASP A 281 9.55 -6.17 -8.47
N ILE A 282 10.08 -5.73 -7.34
CA ILE A 282 9.54 -6.05 -6.01
C ILE A 282 8.70 -4.87 -5.54
N VAL A 283 7.41 -5.08 -5.37
CA VAL A 283 6.44 -4.02 -5.05
C VAL A 283 5.84 -4.27 -3.68
N TYR A 284 6.09 -3.34 -2.76
CA TYR A 284 5.71 -3.47 -1.34
C TYR A 284 4.38 -2.81 -0.99
N SER A 285 4.00 -1.76 -1.72
CA SER A 285 2.80 -0.98 -1.43
C SER A 285 2.21 -0.36 -2.66
N ILE A 286 0.90 -0.13 -2.63
CA ILE A 286 0.12 0.47 -3.72
C ILE A 286 -0.82 1.50 -3.10
N ALA A 287 -0.86 2.69 -3.68
CA ALA A 287 -1.83 3.72 -3.36
C ALA A 287 -2.34 4.39 -4.64
N ARG A 288 -3.51 5.03 -4.58
CA ARG A 288 -4.09 5.76 -5.71
C ARG A 288 -4.58 7.12 -5.25
N GLY A 289 -4.20 8.15 -5.98
CA GLY A 289 -4.69 9.51 -5.78
C GLY A 289 -6.14 9.69 -6.25
N GLY A 290 -6.79 10.74 -5.75
CA GLY A 290 -8.12 11.14 -6.20
C GLY A 290 -8.16 11.55 -7.67
N ASP A 291 -7.01 11.93 -8.24
CA ASP A 291 -6.79 12.21 -9.66
C ASP A 291 -6.67 10.95 -10.54
N GLY A 292 -6.76 9.77 -9.94
CA GLY A 292 -6.66 8.49 -10.63
C GLY A 292 -5.25 7.95 -10.79
N VAL A 293 -4.23 8.69 -10.39
CA VAL A 293 -2.82 8.30 -10.48
C VAL A 293 -2.49 7.22 -9.46
N PHE A 294 -1.85 6.16 -9.91
CA PHE A 294 -1.32 5.10 -9.05
C PHE A 294 0.11 5.39 -8.62
N TRP A 295 0.41 4.96 -7.39
CA TRP A 295 1.72 5.07 -6.77
C TRP A 295 2.14 3.71 -6.22
N PHE A 296 3.32 3.24 -6.62
CA PHE A 296 3.84 1.93 -6.26
C PHE A 296 5.17 2.09 -5.53
N GLY A 297 5.19 1.69 -4.27
CA GLY A 297 6.44 1.61 -3.49
C GLY A 297 7.19 0.34 -3.85
N THR A 298 8.43 0.49 -4.33
CA THR A 298 9.24 -0.63 -4.83
C THR A 298 10.61 -0.73 -4.13
N ASN A 299 11.37 -1.75 -4.47
CA ASN A 299 12.75 -1.93 -4.01
C ASN A 299 13.77 -1.02 -4.71
N ARG A 300 13.34 -0.17 -5.66
CA ARG A 300 14.22 0.73 -6.43
C ARG A 300 13.62 2.12 -6.67
N GLY A 301 12.73 2.56 -5.79
CA GLY A 301 12.09 3.85 -5.86
C GLY A 301 10.59 3.78 -5.75
N LEU A 302 9.97 4.94 -5.88
CA LEU A 302 8.53 5.12 -5.97
C LEU A 302 8.16 5.33 -7.43
N SER A 303 7.26 4.51 -7.95
CA SER A 303 6.71 4.65 -9.30
C SER A 303 5.37 5.36 -9.28
N ARG A 304 5.20 6.32 -10.17
CA ARG A 304 3.93 6.97 -10.51
C ARG A 304 3.44 6.43 -11.84
N PHE A 305 2.15 6.11 -11.93
CA PHE A 305 1.49 5.66 -13.17
C PHE A 305 0.15 6.39 -13.33
N ASP A 306 -0.01 7.09 -14.45
CA ASP A 306 -1.25 7.85 -14.73
C ASP A 306 -2.16 7.20 -15.77
N GLY A 307 -1.87 5.96 -16.13
CA GLY A 307 -2.61 5.22 -17.16
C GLY A 307 -1.88 5.18 -18.51
N ASP A 308 -1.11 6.20 -18.83
CA ASP A 308 -0.39 6.35 -20.09
C ASP A 308 1.13 6.16 -19.94
N GLY A 309 1.69 6.66 -18.84
CA GLY A 309 3.14 6.66 -18.64
C GLY A 309 3.59 6.42 -17.20
N TRP A 310 4.87 6.06 -17.09
CA TRP A 310 5.54 5.82 -15.84
C TRP A 310 6.52 6.95 -15.51
N ARG A 311 6.62 7.29 -14.23
CA ARG A 311 7.63 8.18 -13.70
C ARG A 311 8.19 7.63 -12.39
N THR A 312 9.52 7.64 -12.25
CA THR A 312 10.21 7.17 -11.04
C THR A 312 10.68 8.34 -10.19
N TYR A 313 10.55 8.19 -8.88
CA TYR A 313 11.18 8.99 -7.85
C TYR A 313 12.14 8.09 -7.06
N ASP A 314 13.35 8.54 -6.87
CA ASP A 314 14.46 7.84 -6.21
C ASP A 314 15.25 8.81 -5.31
N ARG A 315 16.40 8.39 -4.80
CA ARG A 315 17.28 9.26 -4.02
C ARG A 315 17.78 10.47 -4.82
N ALA A 316 18.00 10.33 -6.13
CA ALA A 316 18.39 11.46 -6.97
C ALA A 316 17.26 12.48 -7.11
N SER A 317 16.02 12.04 -7.07
CA SER A 317 14.82 12.88 -7.03
C SER A 317 14.52 13.44 -5.64
N GLY A 318 15.25 13.02 -4.60
CA GLY A 318 15.13 13.52 -3.22
C GLY A 318 14.43 12.56 -2.24
N LEU A 319 14.17 11.29 -2.56
CA LEU A 319 13.73 10.31 -1.57
C LEU A 319 14.82 10.09 -0.50
N VAL A 320 14.40 9.76 0.73
CA VAL A 320 15.34 9.38 1.78
C VAL A 320 16.07 8.09 1.41
N ASN A 321 15.38 7.13 0.82
CA ASN A 321 15.94 5.85 0.37
C ASN A 321 15.16 5.30 -0.83
N ASP A 322 15.81 4.43 -1.64
CA ASP A 322 15.19 3.82 -2.81
C ASP A 322 14.25 2.64 -2.46
N HIS A 323 14.34 2.07 -1.26
CA HIS A 323 13.39 1.06 -0.80
C HIS A 323 12.17 1.74 -0.19
N VAL A 324 11.06 1.78 -0.93
CA VAL A 324 9.80 2.41 -0.52
C VAL A 324 8.84 1.32 -0.05
N TYR A 325 8.68 1.19 1.26
CA TYR A 325 7.88 0.12 1.87
C TYR A 325 6.41 0.47 2.04
N ALA A 326 6.11 1.75 2.19
CA ALA A 326 4.75 2.24 2.41
C ALA A 326 4.49 3.51 1.60
N VAL A 327 3.27 3.62 1.07
CA VAL A 327 2.80 4.81 0.37
C VAL A 327 1.41 5.17 0.88
N ALA A 328 1.19 6.45 1.14
CA ALA A 328 -0.13 6.98 1.47
C ALA A 328 -0.40 8.26 0.69
N VAL A 329 -1.66 8.51 0.36
CA VAL A 329 -2.11 9.71 -0.33
C VAL A 329 -2.96 10.55 0.62
N ALA A 330 -2.59 11.81 0.79
CA ALA A 330 -3.34 12.76 1.60
C ALA A 330 -4.53 13.34 0.81
N PRO A 331 -5.56 13.88 1.47
CA PRO A 331 -6.68 14.56 0.81
C PRO A 331 -6.24 15.75 -0.06
N SER A 332 -5.11 16.38 0.25
CA SER A 332 -4.48 17.42 -0.58
C SER A 332 -3.97 16.91 -1.93
N GLY A 333 -3.87 15.59 -2.11
CA GLY A 333 -3.20 14.96 -3.23
C GLY A 333 -1.70 14.73 -3.02
N ASP A 334 -1.15 15.13 -1.88
CA ASP A 334 0.25 14.87 -1.54
C ASP A 334 0.47 13.38 -1.25
N ILE A 335 1.61 12.91 -1.67
CA ILE A 335 2.06 11.52 -1.53
C ILE A 335 3.09 11.46 -0.41
N TRP A 336 2.89 10.52 0.50
CA TRP A 336 3.83 10.20 1.55
C TRP A 336 4.47 8.84 1.26
N ALA A 337 5.79 8.83 1.16
CA ALA A 337 6.59 7.64 0.87
C ALA A 337 7.45 7.28 2.07
N GLY A 338 7.17 6.12 2.67
CA GLY A 338 7.91 5.56 3.82
C GLY A 338 9.02 4.63 3.35
N THR A 339 10.22 4.92 3.82
CA THR A 339 11.44 4.23 3.40
C THR A 339 12.25 3.72 4.60
N LEU A 340 13.39 3.11 4.33
CA LEU A 340 14.40 2.98 5.36
C LEU A 340 14.99 4.36 5.66
N GLY A 341 15.01 4.73 6.92
CA GLY A 341 15.61 5.97 7.40
C GLY A 341 14.67 7.16 7.48
N GLY A 342 13.52 7.16 6.79
CA GLY A 342 12.63 8.30 6.86
C GLY A 342 11.42 8.28 5.93
N VAL A 343 10.74 9.40 5.91
CA VAL A 343 9.54 9.66 5.12
C VAL A 343 9.78 10.84 4.20
N THR A 344 9.27 10.75 2.98
CA THR A 344 9.30 11.82 1.99
C THR A 344 7.88 12.23 1.59
N ARG A 345 7.60 13.53 1.58
CA ARG A 345 6.37 14.12 1.03
C ARG A 345 6.63 14.59 -0.39
N ILE A 346 5.75 14.20 -1.31
CA ILE A 346 5.79 14.55 -2.73
C ILE A 346 4.46 15.19 -3.09
N GLY A 347 4.50 16.31 -3.79
CA GLY A 347 3.27 17.01 -4.20
C GLY A 347 3.56 18.09 -5.23
N ARG A 348 2.51 18.81 -5.60
CA ARG A 348 2.61 19.99 -6.47
C ARG A 348 2.88 21.21 -5.60
N GLN A 349 3.83 22.03 -6.02
CA GLN A 349 3.99 23.32 -5.36
C GLN A 349 2.73 24.15 -5.62
N GLN A 350 2.03 24.51 -4.57
CA GLN A 350 1.01 25.55 -4.68
C GLN A 350 1.77 26.87 -4.95
N ASP A 351 1.46 27.52 -6.06
CA ASP A 351 1.91 28.88 -6.27
C ASP A 351 1.38 29.70 -5.09
N ALA A 352 2.26 30.45 -4.45
CA ALA A 352 1.85 31.36 -3.39
C ALA A 352 0.75 32.25 -4.00
N PRO A 353 -0.39 32.50 -3.31
CA PRO A 353 -1.37 33.43 -3.80
C PRO A 353 -0.65 34.74 -4.06
N GLY A 354 -0.67 35.20 -5.31
CA GLY A 354 0.03 36.40 -5.75
C GLY A 354 -0.33 37.57 -4.84
N GLY A 355 0.69 38.14 -4.20
CA GLY A 355 0.58 39.28 -3.33
C GLY A 355 0.20 40.55 -4.10
#